data_f607f7b5f943659894bc2d690abf4614
#
_entry.id   f607f7b5f943659894bc2d690abf4614
#
_cell.length_a   1.000
_cell.length_b   1.000
_cell.length_c   1.000
_cell.angle_alpha   90.00
_cell.angle_beta   90.00
_cell.angle_gamma   90.00
#
_symmetry.space_group_name_H-M   'P 1'
#
loop_
_entity.id
_entity.type
_entity.pdbx_description
1 polymer ?
#
loop_
_entity_poly.entity_id
_entity_poly.type
_entity_poly.pdbx_seq_one_letter_code
_entity_poly.pdbx_strand_id
1 'polypeptide(L)'
;YFELYPEYLIPRGDMKAFRTDRKGCVIGRKLATTYGFKVGDTIPLRGTIYPGAWSFTVRAIYDGAEAGTDTSQFFFHWDYLNETMKKAAARRTDWVGVYVIQIADADRAAEISTEVDAMFRNSLAETLTETEKAFQLGFVSMTEAIVVAIRIVSFVVIFIILAVMANT
;
A
#
# COMPACT_ATOMS: atom_id res chain seq x y z
N TYR A 1 -10.78 -6.41 -2.05
CA TYR A 1 -10.24 -5.06 -2.26
C TYR A 1 -10.96 -4.38 -3.42
N PHE A 2 -10.87 -4.88 -4.65
CA PHE A 2 -11.48 -4.27 -5.85
C PHE A 2 -13.02 -4.20 -5.83
N GLU A 3 -13.69 -4.93 -4.96
CA GLU A 3 -15.13 -4.80 -4.74
C GLU A 3 -15.47 -3.60 -3.83
N LEU A 4 -14.52 -3.19 -2.98
CA LEU A 4 -14.65 -2.04 -2.10
C LEU A 4 -14.25 -0.73 -2.81
N TYR A 5 -13.41 -0.82 -3.84
CA TYR A 5 -12.84 0.31 -4.56
C TYR A 5 -13.18 0.22 -6.06
N PRO A 6 -14.40 0.58 -6.46
CA PRO A 6 -14.87 0.46 -7.84
C PRO A 6 -14.17 1.40 -8.82
N GLU A 7 -13.40 2.37 -8.32
CA GLU A 7 -12.58 3.26 -9.13
C GLU A 7 -11.40 2.56 -9.83
N TYR A 8 -11.03 1.35 -9.42
CA TYR A 8 -10.04 0.53 -10.12
C TYR A 8 -10.72 -0.29 -11.22
N LEU A 9 -10.65 0.19 -12.43
CA LEU A 9 -11.29 -0.43 -13.59
C LEU A 9 -10.45 -1.59 -14.13
N ILE A 10 -10.89 -2.82 -13.87
CA ILE A 10 -10.22 -4.04 -14.35
C ILE A 10 -11.14 -4.79 -15.31
N PRO A 11 -10.67 -5.19 -16.53
CA PRO A 11 -11.45 -6.04 -17.41
C PRO A 11 -11.88 -7.35 -16.72
N ARG A 12 -13.12 -7.77 -16.91
CA ARG A 12 -13.70 -8.94 -16.22
C ARG A 12 -12.91 -10.24 -16.45
N GLY A 13 -12.41 -10.44 -17.67
CA GLY A 13 -11.60 -11.61 -18.01
C GLY A 13 -10.28 -11.66 -17.26
N ASP A 14 -9.63 -10.51 -17.16
CA ASP A 14 -8.34 -10.35 -16.49
C ASP A 14 -8.48 -10.52 -14.97
N MET A 15 -9.57 -10.00 -14.39
CA MET A 15 -9.89 -10.23 -12.98
C MET A 15 -10.05 -11.72 -12.65
N LYS A 16 -10.70 -12.49 -13.54
CA LYS A 16 -10.81 -13.95 -13.37
C LYS A 16 -9.43 -14.61 -13.42
N ALA A 17 -8.58 -14.23 -14.36
CA ALA A 17 -7.21 -14.74 -14.48
C ALA A 17 -6.38 -14.41 -13.24
N PHE A 18 -6.50 -13.19 -12.70
CA PHE A 18 -5.86 -12.82 -11.44
C PHE A 18 -6.32 -13.69 -10.28
N ARG A 19 -7.62 -13.84 -10.06
CA ARG A 19 -8.19 -14.63 -8.95
C ARG A 19 -7.77 -16.10 -8.95
N THR A 20 -7.46 -16.67 -10.12
CA THR A 20 -7.08 -18.08 -10.26
C THR A 20 -5.58 -18.34 -10.19
N ASP A 21 -4.76 -17.32 -10.39
CA ASP A 21 -3.30 -17.42 -10.33
C ASP A 21 -2.74 -16.81 -9.04
N ARG A 22 -2.32 -17.66 -8.11
CA ARG A 22 -1.73 -17.22 -6.83
C ARG A 22 -0.50 -16.32 -7.01
N LYS A 23 0.28 -16.48 -8.08
CA LYS A 23 1.41 -15.60 -8.43
C LYS A 23 1.00 -14.43 -9.30
N GLY A 24 -0.28 -14.32 -9.62
CA GLY A 24 -0.80 -13.21 -10.39
C GLY A 24 -0.64 -11.89 -9.68
N CYS A 25 -0.44 -10.85 -10.46
CA CYS A 25 -0.52 -9.46 -9.98
C CYS A 25 -1.41 -8.62 -10.90
N VAL A 26 -1.93 -7.56 -10.30
CA VAL A 26 -2.65 -6.48 -10.99
C VAL A 26 -1.81 -5.23 -10.84
N ILE A 27 -1.49 -4.57 -11.93
CA ILE A 27 -0.68 -3.35 -11.93
C ILE A 27 -1.44 -2.19 -12.54
N GLY A 28 -1.16 -0.98 -12.09
CA GLY A 28 -1.77 0.21 -12.65
C GLY A 28 -1.21 0.61 -14.01
N ARG A 29 -2.00 1.32 -14.80
CA ARG A 29 -1.64 1.79 -16.15
C ARG A 29 -0.34 2.59 -16.17
N LYS A 30 -0.15 3.49 -15.20
CA LYS A 30 1.06 4.29 -15.08
C LYS A 30 2.30 3.41 -14.88
N LEU A 31 2.20 2.41 -13.99
CA LEU A 31 3.29 1.47 -13.74
C LEU A 31 3.60 0.64 -15.00
N ALA A 32 2.56 0.10 -15.65
CA ALA A 32 2.70 -0.66 -16.88
C ALA A 32 3.39 0.15 -17.99
N THR A 33 2.99 1.40 -18.17
CA THR A 33 3.55 2.29 -19.20
C THR A 33 5.00 2.67 -18.88
N THR A 34 5.30 2.98 -17.63
CA THR A 34 6.64 3.41 -17.20
C THR A 34 7.69 2.32 -17.44
N TYR A 35 7.34 1.07 -17.20
CA TYR A 35 8.27 -0.06 -17.31
C TYR A 35 8.03 -0.93 -18.55
N GLY A 36 7.04 -0.61 -19.37
CA GLY A 36 6.71 -1.36 -20.59
C GLY A 36 6.06 -2.71 -20.35
N PHE A 37 5.48 -2.95 -19.16
CA PHE A 37 4.85 -4.23 -18.85
C PHE A 37 3.52 -4.43 -19.55
N LYS A 38 3.27 -5.69 -19.95
CA LYS A 38 2.03 -6.15 -20.57
C LYS A 38 1.43 -7.32 -19.80
N VAL A 39 0.15 -7.58 -20.01
CA VAL A 39 -0.51 -8.78 -19.47
C VAL A 39 0.22 -10.03 -20.00
N GLY A 40 0.56 -10.93 -19.09
CA GLY A 40 1.35 -12.13 -19.35
C GLY A 40 2.83 -12.02 -18.99
N ASP A 41 3.37 -10.82 -18.84
CA ASP A 41 4.77 -10.63 -18.48
C ASP A 41 5.05 -11.09 -17.04
N THR A 42 6.28 -11.49 -16.80
CA THR A 42 6.76 -11.85 -15.47
C THR A 42 7.60 -10.72 -14.89
N ILE A 43 7.21 -10.25 -13.72
CA ILE A 43 7.92 -9.20 -12.98
C ILE A 43 8.73 -9.81 -11.84
N PRO A 44 10.07 -9.84 -11.93
CA PRO A 44 10.92 -10.24 -10.83
C PRO A 44 11.08 -9.06 -9.85
N LEU A 45 10.84 -9.30 -8.56
CA LEU A 45 11.03 -8.33 -7.50
C LEU A 45 12.01 -8.88 -6.45
N ARG A 46 12.85 -8.00 -5.91
CA ARG A 46 13.65 -8.28 -4.73
C ARG A 46 12.99 -7.66 -3.51
N GLY A 47 12.53 -8.50 -2.59
CA GLY A 47 11.88 -8.04 -1.38
C GLY A 47 12.88 -7.42 -0.40
N THR A 48 12.52 -6.29 0.19
CA THR A 48 13.27 -5.60 1.24
C THR A 48 12.67 -5.92 2.62
N ILE A 49 11.40 -5.57 2.83
CA ILE A 49 10.65 -5.87 4.07
C ILE A 49 10.37 -7.37 4.17
N TYR A 50 10.03 -8.00 3.06
CA TYR A 50 9.86 -9.45 2.93
C TYR A 50 11.01 -10.00 2.09
N PRO A 51 12.15 -10.35 2.71
CA PRO A 51 13.36 -10.71 1.98
C PRO A 51 13.17 -11.94 1.11
N GLY A 52 13.75 -11.90 -0.07
CA GLY A 52 13.69 -12.98 -1.05
C GLY A 52 13.55 -12.49 -2.49
N ALA A 53 13.63 -13.44 -3.40
CA ALA A 53 13.34 -13.22 -4.82
C ALA A 53 11.88 -13.61 -5.08
N TRP A 54 11.11 -12.66 -5.54
CA TRP A 54 9.69 -12.81 -5.84
C TRP A 54 9.48 -12.77 -7.35
N SER A 55 8.52 -13.52 -7.83
CA SER A 55 8.16 -13.54 -9.24
C SER A 55 6.65 -13.47 -9.38
N PHE A 56 6.17 -12.47 -10.09
CA PHE A 56 4.75 -12.23 -10.30
C PHE A 56 4.43 -12.23 -11.79
N THR A 57 3.28 -12.78 -12.16
CA THR A 57 2.78 -12.73 -13.54
C THR A 57 1.71 -11.64 -13.64
N VAL A 58 1.87 -10.70 -14.55
CA VAL A 58 0.86 -9.66 -14.79
C VAL A 58 -0.39 -10.31 -15.36
N ARG A 59 -1.48 -10.34 -14.60
CA ARG A 59 -2.77 -10.91 -15.01
C ARG A 59 -3.78 -9.84 -15.39
N ALA A 60 -3.61 -8.63 -14.89
CA ALA A 60 -4.44 -7.49 -15.25
C ALA A 60 -3.66 -6.19 -15.17
N ILE A 61 -4.09 -5.23 -15.99
CA ILE A 61 -3.67 -3.83 -15.90
C ILE A 61 -4.95 -3.02 -15.66
N TYR A 62 -5.00 -2.31 -14.53
CA TYR A 62 -6.16 -1.49 -14.22
C TYR A 62 -6.00 -0.04 -14.67
N ASP A 63 -7.10 0.56 -15.01
CA ASP A 63 -7.23 2.00 -15.27
C ASP A 63 -8.01 2.67 -14.13
N GLY A 64 -7.85 3.96 -13.96
CA GLY A 64 -8.63 4.74 -13.02
C GLY A 64 -9.97 5.16 -13.62
N ALA A 65 -11.04 5.13 -12.82
CA ALA A 65 -12.34 5.68 -13.21
C ALA A 65 -12.29 7.21 -13.35
N GLU A 66 -11.42 7.85 -12.57
CA GLU A 66 -11.23 9.30 -12.54
C GLU A 66 -9.76 9.67 -12.78
N ALA A 67 -9.52 10.91 -13.23
CA ALA A 67 -8.16 11.40 -13.47
C ALA A 67 -7.28 11.43 -12.21
N GLY A 68 -7.89 11.49 -11.03
CA GLY A 68 -7.21 11.46 -9.74
C GLY A 68 -6.92 10.06 -9.20
N THR A 69 -7.47 9.01 -9.81
CA THR A 69 -7.23 7.64 -9.35
C THR A 69 -5.76 7.25 -9.52
N ASP A 70 -5.12 6.79 -8.44
CA ASP A 70 -3.73 6.36 -8.50
C ASP A 70 -3.58 5.06 -9.30
N THR A 71 -2.94 5.13 -10.45
CA THR A 71 -2.63 3.99 -11.33
C THR A 71 -1.16 3.56 -11.26
N SER A 72 -0.46 3.88 -10.18
CA SER A 72 0.93 3.48 -9.95
C SER A 72 1.09 2.31 -8.98
N GLN A 73 0.00 1.70 -8.54
CA GLN A 73 0.02 0.64 -7.54
C GLN A 73 0.21 -0.75 -8.15
N PHE A 74 0.71 -1.66 -7.30
CA PHE A 74 0.95 -3.06 -7.61
C PHE A 74 0.23 -3.94 -6.58
N PHE A 75 -0.75 -4.71 -7.02
CA PHE A 75 -1.54 -5.59 -6.17
C PHE A 75 -1.20 -7.05 -6.44
N PHE A 76 -1.10 -7.84 -5.39
CA PHE A 76 -0.86 -9.29 -5.49
C PHE A 76 -1.56 -10.04 -4.35
N HIS A 77 -1.59 -11.36 -4.43
CA HIS A 77 -2.27 -12.18 -3.45
C HIS A 77 -1.48 -12.27 -2.14
N TRP A 78 -2.13 -11.92 -1.04
CA TRP A 78 -1.60 -12.10 0.31
C TRP A 78 -1.20 -13.55 0.60
N ASP A 79 -2.00 -14.52 0.11
CA ASP A 79 -1.70 -15.95 0.26
C ASP A 79 -0.33 -16.33 -0.32
N TYR A 80 0.06 -15.75 -1.46
CA TYR A 80 1.37 -16.02 -2.04
C TYR A 80 2.50 -15.51 -1.15
N LEU A 81 2.35 -14.32 -0.61
CA LEU A 81 3.29 -13.75 0.37
C LEU A 81 3.36 -14.63 1.60
N ASN A 82 2.22 -14.89 2.22
CA ASN A 82 2.12 -15.59 3.49
C ASN A 82 2.68 -17.03 3.43
N GLU A 83 2.27 -17.80 2.42
CA GLU A 83 2.75 -19.16 2.23
C GLU A 83 4.26 -19.23 1.92
N THR A 84 4.80 -18.23 1.23
CA THR A 84 6.22 -18.15 0.97
C THR A 84 6.98 -17.79 2.25
N MET A 85 6.46 -16.86 3.04
CA MET A 85 7.05 -16.46 4.32
C MET A 85 6.99 -17.56 5.37
N LYS A 86 5.96 -18.42 5.38
CA LYS A 86 5.92 -19.60 6.26
C LYS A 86 7.15 -20.50 6.09
N LYS A 87 7.68 -20.58 4.88
CA LYS A 87 8.87 -21.37 4.55
C LYS A 87 10.19 -20.67 4.87
N ALA A 88 10.23 -19.35 4.75
CA ALA A 88 11.45 -18.55 4.84
C ALA A 88 11.65 -17.89 6.22
N ALA A 89 10.59 -17.43 6.86
CA ALA A 89 10.63 -16.66 8.09
C ALA A 89 9.30 -16.76 8.86
N ALA A 90 9.04 -17.89 9.50
CA ALA A 90 7.77 -18.20 10.17
C ALA A 90 7.28 -17.14 11.19
N ARG A 91 8.17 -16.32 11.76
CA ARG A 91 7.79 -15.23 12.69
C ARG A 91 7.07 -14.06 12.02
N ARG A 92 7.03 -13.99 10.69
CA ARG A 92 6.41 -12.91 9.91
C ARG A 92 5.22 -13.41 9.10
N THR A 93 4.58 -14.45 9.56
CA THR A 93 3.43 -15.05 8.89
C THR A 93 2.14 -14.67 9.61
N ASP A 94 1.05 -14.76 8.86
CA ASP A 94 -0.30 -14.51 9.34
C ASP A 94 -0.51 -13.06 9.89
N TRP A 95 0.30 -12.13 9.38
CA TRP A 95 0.20 -10.71 9.71
C TRP A 95 -0.57 -9.95 8.62
N VAL A 96 -1.48 -9.11 9.07
CA VAL A 96 -2.19 -8.15 8.24
C VAL A 96 -1.99 -6.77 8.87
N GLY A 97 -1.54 -5.80 8.08
CA GLY A 97 -1.29 -4.44 8.58
C GLY A 97 -2.55 -3.61 8.68
N VAL A 98 -3.48 -3.77 7.74
CA VAL A 98 -4.71 -2.99 7.65
C VAL A 98 -5.85 -3.89 7.21
N TYR A 99 -6.97 -3.80 7.90
CA TYR A 99 -8.26 -4.36 7.48
C TYR A 99 -9.14 -3.22 7.00
N VAL A 100 -9.76 -3.38 5.84
CA VAL A 100 -10.76 -2.45 5.33
C VAL A 100 -12.12 -3.10 5.43
N ILE A 101 -13.06 -2.44 6.11
CA ILE A 101 -14.44 -2.90 6.27
C ILE A 101 -15.39 -1.88 5.64
N GLN A 102 -16.39 -2.39 4.94
CA GLN A 102 -17.48 -1.56 4.42
C GLN A 102 -18.62 -1.57 5.43
N ILE A 103 -19.10 -0.41 5.79
CA ILE A 103 -20.26 -0.23 6.68
C ILE A 103 -21.47 0.22 5.87
N ALA A 104 -22.66 -0.19 6.31
CA ALA A 104 -23.91 0.13 5.62
C ALA A 104 -24.37 1.57 5.86
N ASP A 105 -23.97 2.18 6.98
CA ASP A 105 -24.39 3.51 7.40
C ASP A 105 -23.14 4.30 7.84
N ALA A 106 -22.82 5.33 7.07
CA ALA A 106 -21.66 6.19 7.32
C ALA A 106 -21.78 7.02 8.61
N ASP A 107 -23.00 7.35 9.03
CA ASP A 107 -23.24 8.15 10.25
C ASP A 107 -22.88 7.36 11.52
N ARG A 108 -22.85 6.03 11.43
CA ARG A 108 -22.44 5.16 12.52
C ARG A 108 -20.95 4.82 12.56
N ALA A 109 -20.14 5.43 11.70
CA ALA A 109 -18.72 5.11 11.59
C ALA A 109 -17.96 5.26 12.94
N ALA A 110 -18.21 6.31 13.70
CA ALA A 110 -17.58 6.56 14.99
C ALA A 110 -17.99 5.52 16.07
N GLU A 111 -19.26 5.13 16.08
CA GLU A 111 -19.77 4.10 16.98
C GLU A 111 -19.13 2.75 16.67
N ILE A 112 -19.16 2.33 15.40
CA ILE A 112 -18.58 1.08 14.92
C ILE A 112 -17.07 1.02 15.19
N SER A 113 -16.34 2.11 14.96
CA SER A 113 -14.91 2.20 15.27
C SER A 113 -14.63 1.94 16.75
N THR A 114 -15.43 2.54 17.63
CA THR A 114 -15.30 2.35 19.08
C THR A 114 -15.62 0.91 19.49
N GLU A 115 -16.64 0.30 18.89
CA GLU A 115 -17.02 -1.10 19.16
C GLU A 115 -15.90 -2.06 18.72
N VAL A 116 -15.34 -1.88 17.53
CA VAL A 116 -14.25 -2.71 17.02
C VAL A 116 -13.01 -2.58 17.94
N ASP A 117 -12.59 -1.37 18.27
CA ASP A 117 -11.43 -1.17 19.14
C ASP A 117 -11.65 -1.73 20.55
N ALA A 118 -12.89 -1.67 21.05
CA ALA A 118 -13.24 -2.28 22.34
C ALA A 118 -13.10 -3.81 22.35
N MET A 119 -13.38 -4.48 21.21
CA MET A 119 -13.23 -5.94 21.08
C MET A 119 -11.76 -6.39 21.16
N PHE A 120 -10.82 -5.55 20.70
CA PHE A 120 -9.39 -5.86 20.66
C PHE A 120 -8.58 -5.20 21.78
N ARG A 121 -9.24 -4.44 22.66
CA ARG A 121 -8.59 -3.77 23.80
C ARG A 121 -7.90 -4.78 24.72
N ASN A 122 -6.66 -4.49 25.09
CA ASN A 122 -5.81 -5.37 25.90
C ASN A 122 -5.50 -6.73 25.24
N SER A 123 -5.69 -6.87 23.92
CA SER A 123 -5.25 -8.04 23.17
C SER A 123 -3.78 -7.87 22.72
N LEU A 124 -3.17 -8.95 22.21
CA LEU A 124 -1.84 -8.89 21.58
C LEU A 124 -1.85 -8.13 20.23
N ALA A 125 -3.03 -7.79 19.72
CA ALA A 125 -3.23 -7.11 18.45
C ALA A 125 -4.31 -6.03 18.63
N GLU A 126 -4.01 -5.02 19.47
CA GLU A 126 -4.88 -3.84 19.59
C GLU A 126 -5.04 -3.15 18.25
N THR A 127 -6.25 -2.68 17.98
CA THR A 127 -6.59 -1.99 16.75
C THR A 127 -6.79 -0.50 17.00
N LEU A 128 -6.55 0.30 15.97
CA LEU A 128 -7.02 1.66 15.83
C LEU A 128 -7.93 1.70 14.62
N THR A 129 -9.22 1.82 14.86
CA THR A 129 -10.23 1.84 13.80
C THR A 129 -10.65 3.28 13.52
N GLU A 130 -10.48 3.70 12.30
CA GLU A 130 -10.80 5.06 11.87
C GLU A 130 -11.42 5.06 10.46
N THR A 131 -12.03 6.17 10.08
CA THR A 131 -12.52 6.32 8.72
C THR A 131 -11.36 6.37 7.74
N GLU A 132 -11.57 5.92 6.49
CA GLU A 132 -10.56 5.99 5.43
C GLU A 132 -10.01 7.41 5.25
N LYS A 133 -10.90 8.41 5.32
CA LYS A 133 -10.50 9.82 5.25
C LYS A 133 -9.54 10.23 6.39
N ALA A 134 -9.82 9.81 7.62
CA ALA A 134 -8.95 10.09 8.76
C ALA A 134 -7.60 9.38 8.61
N PHE A 135 -7.60 8.13 8.18
CA PHE A 135 -6.40 7.36 7.90
C PHE A 135 -5.52 8.03 6.83
N GLN A 136 -6.11 8.45 5.72
CA GLN A 136 -5.39 9.14 4.65
C GLN A 136 -4.81 10.48 5.13
N LEU A 137 -5.56 11.27 5.90
CA LEU A 137 -5.08 12.53 6.47
C LEU A 137 -3.93 12.30 7.48
N GLY A 138 -4.03 11.25 8.29
CA GLY A 138 -2.96 10.85 9.20
C GLY A 138 -1.67 10.51 8.46
N PHE A 139 -1.76 9.76 7.38
CA PHE A 139 -0.62 9.41 6.54
C PHE A 139 0.01 10.64 5.87
N VAL A 140 -0.80 11.55 5.34
CA VAL A 140 -0.32 12.80 4.74
C VAL A 140 0.40 13.67 5.78
N SER A 141 -0.18 13.86 6.96
CA SER A 141 0.45 14.67 8.02
C SER A 141 1.77 14.08 8.53
N MET A 142 1.89 12.76 8.59
CA MET A 142 3.13 12.08 8.92
C MET A 142 4.22 12.33 7.86
N THR A 143 3.84 12.29 6.59
CA THR A 143 4.74 12.60 5.49
C THR A 143 5.18 14.07 5.49
N GLU A 144 4.29 14.99 5.80
CA GLU A 144 4.56 16.43 5.90
C GLU A 144 5.58 16.72 7.01
N ALA A 145 5.47 16.07 8.16
CA ALA A 145 6.43 16.20 9.26
C ALA A 145 7.85 15.78 8.82
N ILE A 146 7.98 14.72 8.04
CA ILE A 146 9.28 14.27 7.48
C ILE A 146 9.85 15.33 6.52
N VAL A 147 9.02 15.87 5.63
CA VAL A 147 9.44 16.91 4.67
C VAL A 147 9.91 18.16 5.41
N VAL A 148 9.21 18.58 6.46
CA VAL A 148 9.62 19.72 7.30
C VAL A 148 10.96 19.45 7.98
N ALA A 149 11.19 18.27 8.54
CA ALA A 149 12.44 17.89 9.16
C ALA A 149 13.61 17.93 8.15
N ILE A 150 13.41 17.39 6.95
CA ILE A 150 14.42 17.43 5.86
C ILE A 150 14.73 18.89 5.47
N ARG A 151 13.72 19.75 5.38
CA ARG A 151 13.88 21.17 5.05
C ARG A 151 14.71 21.90 6.09
N ILE A 152 14.45 21.66 7.39
CA ILE A 152 15.24 22.25 8.48
C ILE A 152 16.70 21.82 8.40
N VAL A 153 16.97 20.53 8.23
CA VAL A 153 18.35 20.03 8.11
C VAL A 153 19.05 20.65 6.89
N SER A 154 18.37 20.71 5.75
CA SER A 154 18.92 21.32 4.54
C SER A 154 19.26 22.81 4.74
N PHE A 155 18.40 23.55 5.42
CA PHE A 155 18.66 24.95 5.75
C PHE A 155 19.89 25.11 6.63
N VAL A 156 20.06 24.30 7.66
CA VAL A 156 21.21 24.30 8.56
C VAL A 156 22.50 24.00 7.78
N VAL A 157 22.49 23.01 6.89
CA VAL A 157 23.66 22.68 6.06
C VAL A 157 24.05 23.84 5.14
N ILE A 158 23.09 24.45 4.46
CA ILE A 158 23.32 25.62 3.61
C ILE A 158 23.91 26.77 4.44
N PHE A 159 23.37 27.03 5.61
CA PHE A 159 23.87 28.08 6.50
C PHE A 159 25.33 27.85 6.92
N ILE A 160 25.68 26.61 7.28
CA ILE A 160 27.06 26.23 7.63
C ILE A 160 28.01 26.46 6.44
N ILE A 161 27.60 26.04 5.23
CA ILE A 161 28.41 26.25 4.02
C ILE A 161 28.65 27.73 3.78
N LEU A 162 27.60 28.55 3.88
CA LEU A 162 27.73 30.02 3.70
C LEU A 162 28.62 30.66 4.77
N ALA A 163 28.50 30.21 6.03
CA ALA A 163 29.33 30.71 7.12
C ALA A 163 30.83 30.37 6.90
N VAL A 164 31.12 29.16 6.44
CA VAL A 164 32.48 28.73 6.09
C VAL A 164 33.01 29.55 4.92
N MET A 165 32.22 29.74 3.86
CA MET A 165 32.62 30.54 2.71
C MET A 165 32.89 32.03 3.06
N ALA A 166 32.09 32.57 3.99
CA ALA A 166 32.28 33.97 4.44
C ALA A 166 33.50 34.16 5.34
N ASN A 167 34.06 33.11 5.91
CA ASN A 167 35.23 33.12 6.77
C ASN A 167 36.55 32.79 6.04
N THR A 168 36.47 32.47 4.74
CA THR A 168 37.60 32.21 3.87
C THR A 168 37.87 33.39 2.96
#